data_72e9d5b2b93332a47133a1fc5dea3be9
#
_entry.id   72e9d5b2b93332a47133a1fc5dea3be9
#
_cell.length_a   1.000
_cell.length_b   1.000
_cell.length_c   1.000
_cell.angle_alpha   90.00
_cell.angle_beta   90.00
_cell.angle_gamma   90.00
#
_symmetry.space_group_name_H-M   'P 1'
#
loop_
_entity.id
_entity.type
_entity.pdbx_description
1 polymer ?
#
loop_
_entity_poly.entity_id
_entity_poly.type
_entity_poly.pdbx_seq_one_letter_code
_entity_poly.pdbx_strand_id
1 'polypeptide(L)'
;MHGPAWGCRVRLRIVIHGLWLSVLASPVIAQTIGQPPDTMAARVEACTPCHGNQGEGTSDVYFPRLAGKPAGYLYNQLLAFKNGRRKYPPMNYLLEYLSDEYLREMADYFAEQRPPLPVSAVGDVSPQVLQLGQSLATRGDPQRQIPACGSCHGPGLTGMEPGIPGLLGLRPNYVSAQLGAWRYGTRTAKAPDCMQQVAARLTEADVTAVAAWLATRPAPVNAAPAPKGAYVLPFACGSEPD
;
A
#
# COMPACT_ATOMS: atom_id res chain seq x y z
N MET A 1 -80.53 54.79 47.68
CA MET A 1 -81.74 54.03 47.36
C MET A 1 -81.32 52.85 46.49
N HIS A 2 -81.65 51.67 46.89
CA HIS A 2 -81.13 50.40 46.51
C HIS A 2 -81.80 49.87 45.22
N GLY A 3 -80.99 49.25 44.31
CA GLY A 3 -81.53 48.46 43.26
C GLY A 3 -80.68 47.20 43.09
N PRO A 4 -81.26 46.00 42.96
CA PRO A 4 -80.54 44.72 43.08
C PRO A 4 -79.86 44.24 41.80
N ALA A 5 -78.72 43.62 42.04
CA ALA A 5 -77.91 42.92 40.97
C ALA A 5 -78.52 41.55 40.63
N TRP A 6 -78.76 41.29 39.35
CA TRP A 6 -79.07 39.93 38.81
C TRP A 6 -77.81 39.31 38.25
N GLY A 7 -77.23 38.29 38.93
CA GLY A 7 -76.12 37.50 38.44
C GLY A 7 -76.58 36.34 37.59
N CYS A 8 -76.26 36.38 36.33
CA CYS A 8 -76.46 35.26 35.39
C CYS A 8 -75.25 34.32 35.44
N ARG A 9 -75.42 33.16 36.09
CA ARG A 9 -74.36 32.10 36.09
C ARG A 9 -74.54 31.23 34.86
N VAL A 10 -73.66 31.44 33.84
CA VAL A 10 -73.49 30.52 32.71
C VAL A 10 -72.61 29.41 33.18
N ARG A 11 -73.18 28.19 33.27
CA ARG A 11 -72.40 26.97 33.51
C ARG A 11 -71.82 26.45 32.15
N LEU A 12 -70.54 26.73 31.91
CA LEU A 12 -69.84 26.20 30.80
C LEU A 12 -69.48 24.68 31.05
N ARG A 13 -70.16 23.78 30.37
CA ARG A 13 -69.83 22.36 30.42
C ARG A 13 -68.69 22.13 29.42
N ILE A 14 -67.45 21.94 29.89
CA ILE A 14 -66.31 21.55 29.12
C ILE A 14 -66.43 20.03 28.88
N VAL A 15 -66.76 19.64 27.65
CA VAL A 15 -66.69 18.24 27.21
C VAL A 15 -65.28 17.97 26.75
N ILE A 16 -64.49 17.32 27.57
CA ILE A 16 -63.13 16.90 27.20
C ILE A 16 -63.27 15.63 26.34
N HIS A 17 -63.15 15.76 25.02
CA HIS A 17 -62.98 14.62 24.13
C HIS A 17 -61.52 14.17 24.21
N GLY A 18 -61.28 13.10 24.96
CA GLY A 18 -59.98 12.45 25.02
C GLY A 18 -59.62 11.83 23.65
N LEU A 19 -58.77 12.49 22.90
CA LEU A 19 -58.18 11.94 21.68
C LEU A 19 -57.09 10.93 22.07
N TRP A 20 -57.41 9.63 22.03
CA TRP A 20 -56.44 8.58 22.22
C TRP A 20 -55.58 8.51 20.96
N LEU A 21 -54.41 9.10 20.96
CA LEU A 21 -53.36 8.83 19.93
C LEU A 21 -52.79 7.45 20.20
N SER A 22 -53.25 6.47 19.43
CA SER A 22 -52.62 5.14 19.36
C SER A 22 -51.30 5.28 18.59
N VAL A 23 -50.19 5.40 19.31
CA VAL A 23 -48.87 5.31 18.74
C VAL A 23 -48.65 3.85 18.34
N LEU A 24 -48.83 3.57 17.06
CA LEU A 24 -48.42 2.28 16.45
C LEU A 24 -46.90 2.24 16.51
N ALA A 25 -46.36 1.62 17.55
CA ALA A 25 -44.94 1.25 17.61
C ALA A 25 -44.66 0.18 16.55
N SER A 26 -44.21 0.61 15.37
CA SER A 26 -43.68 -0.34 14.37
C SER A 26 -42.46 -1.00 14.98
N PRO A 27 -42.37 -2.34 14.98
CA PRO A 27 -41.16 -3.01 15.42
C PRO A 27 -40.03 -2.61 14.45
N VAL A 28 -39.03 -1.88 14.92
CA VAL A 28 -37.77 -1.71 14.23
C VAL A 28 -37.12 -3.08 14.23
N ILE A 29 -37.22 -3.79 13.11
CA ILE A 29 -36.46 -5.00 12.86
C ILE A 29 -35.00 -4.52 12.73
N ALA A 30 -34.25 -4.60 13.82
CA ALA A 30 -32.80 -4.46 13.76
C ALA A 30 -32.30 -5.58 12.82
N GLN A 31 -31.95 -5.21 11.60
CA GLN A 31 -31.23 -6.10 10.72
C GLN A 31 -29.93 -6.44 11.45
N THR A 32 -29.75 -7.67 11.87
CA THR A 32 -28.47 -8.19 12.30
C THR A 32 -27.58 -8.13 11.07
N ILE A 33 -26.79 -7.04 10.98
CA ILE A 33 -25.67 -6.99 10.06
C ILE A 33 -24.79 -8.18 10.48
N GLY A 34 -24.78 -9.23 9.63
CA GLY A 34 -23.98 -10.41 9.91
C GLY A 34 -22.55 -9.97 10.17
N GLN A 35 -21.95 -10.49 11.23
CA GLN A 35 -20.54 -10.22 11.52
C GLN A 35 -19.73 -10.63 10.29
N PRO A 36 -18.86 -9.75 9.75
CA PRO A 36 -18.03 -10.12 8.61
C PRO A 36 -17.22 -11.38 8.94
N PRO A 37 -16.99 -12.25 7.94
CA PRO A 37 -16.22 -13.46 8.18
C PRO A 37 -14.82 -13.13 8.70
N ASP A 38 -14.34 -13.85 9.70
CA ASP A 38 -13.00 -13.67 10.25
C ASP A 38 -11.96 -14.38 9.36
N THR A 39 -11.70 -13.77 8.21
CA THR A 39 -10.71 -14.22 7.23
C THR A 39 -9.69 -13.12 6.98
N MET A 40 -8.47 -13.48 6.54
CA MET A 40 -7.46 -12.48 6.20
C MET A 40 -7.95 -11.55 5.07
N ALA A 41 -8.69 -12.05 4.10
CA ALA A 41 -9.32 -11.24 3.05
C ALA A 41 -10.21 -10.12 3.64
N ALA A 42 -11.08 -10.45 4.61
CA ALA A 42 -11.92 -9.45 5.28
C ALA A 42 -11.08 -8.49 6.15
N ARG A 43 -10.05 -8.99 6.82
CA ARG A 43 -9.17 -8.17 7.68
C ARG A 43 -8.35 -7.15 6.90
N VAL A 44 -7.94 -7.45 5.66
CA VAL A 44 -7.19 -6.53 4.80
C VAL A 44 -8.06 -5.65 3.91
N GLU A 45 -9.40 -5.73 4.03
CA GLU A 45 -10.32 -4.90 3.24
C GLU A 45 -10.03 -3.40 3.39
N ALA A 46 -9.60 -2.96 4.57
CA ALA A 46 -9.18 -1.57 4.81
C ALA A 46 -7.95 -1.13 3.99
N CYS A 47 -7.19 -2.05 3.41
CA CYS A 47 -6.03 -1.77 2.55
C CYS A 47 -6.44 -1.54 1.09
N THR A 48 -7.60 -2.08 0.66
CA THR A 48 -8.02 -2.14 -0.74
C THR A 48 -8.29 -0.78 -1.39
N PRO A 49 -8.84 0.25 -0.70
CA PRO A 49 -9.06 1.56 -1.32
C PRO A 49 -7.78 2.20 -1.86
N CYS A 50 -6.63 1.89 -1.26
CA CYS A 50 -5.34 2.42 -1.67
C CYS A 50 -4.54 1.42 -2.51
N HIS A 51 -4.56 0.13 -2.18
CA HIS A 51 -3.68 -0.85 -2.82
C HIS A 51 -4.38 -1.74 -3.86
N GLY A 52 -5.68 -1.57 -4.09
CA GLY A 52 -6.49 -2.43 -4.97
C GLY A 52 -6.99 -3.68 -4.25
N ASN A 53 -8.04 -4.30 -4.80
CA ASN A 53 -8.75 -5.41 -4.15
C ASN A 53 -7.88 -6.65 -3.88
N GLN A 54 -6.87 -6.87 -4.71
CA GLN A 54 -5.90 -7.96 -4.57
C GLN A 54 -4.48 -7.43 -4.31
N GLY A 55 -4.34 -6.15 -3.95
CA GLY A 55 -3.04 -5.52 -3.79
C GLY A 55 -2.33 -5.24 -5.12
N GLU A 56 -3.06 -5.13 -6.23
CA GLU A 56 -2.52 -4.84 -7.56
C GLU A 56 -1.94 -3.44 -7.70
N GLY A 57 -2.21 -2.55 -6.74
CA GLY A 57 -1.93 -1.13 -6.81
C GLY A 57 -3.03 -0.35 -7.54
N THR A 58 -2.97 0.97 -7.46
CA THR A 58 -3.92 1.86 -8.12
C THR A 58 -3.23 2.78 -9.12
N SER A 59 -3.99 3.66 -9.76
CA SER A 59 -3.43 4.70 -10.64
C SER A 59 -2.68 5.78 -9.89
N ASP A 60 -2.85 5.91 -8.58
CA ASP A 60 -2.12 6.85 -7.74
C ASP A 60 -0.66 6.42 -7.57
N VAL A 61 0.26 7.38 -7.64
CA VAL A 61 1.71 7.15 -7.54
C VAL A 61 2.16 6.72 -6.14
N TYR A 62 1.37 7.02 -5.12
CA TYR A 62 1.69 6.69 -3.73
C TYR A 62 1.24 5.28 -3.32
N PHE A 63 0.36 4.65 -4.08
CA PHE A 63 -0.27 3.38 -3.72
C PHE A 63 0.27 2.22 -4.57
N PRO A 64 1.41 1.65 -4.17
CA PRO A 64 2.08 0.64 -4.97
C PRO A 64 1.38 -0.72 -4.93
N ARG A 65 1.71 -1.55 -5.92
CA ARG A 65 1.41 -2.97 -5.93
C ARG A 65 2.08 -3.68 -4.74
N LEU A 66 1.28 -4.45 -4.01
CA LEU A 66 1.71 -5.37 -2.95
C LEU A 66 1.78 -6.81 -3.46
N ALA A 67 0.79 -7.18 -4.27
CA ALA A 67 0.58 -8.54 -4.76
C ALA A 67 1.81 -9.19 -5.39
N GLY A 68 2.09 -10.41 -4.99
CA GLY A 68 3.14 -11.25 -5.56
C GLY A 68 4.57 -10.82 -5.22
N LYS A 69 4.76 -9.89 -4.30
CA LYS A 69 6.09 -9.60 -3.76
C LYS A 69 6.45 -10.61 -2.67
N PRO A 70 7.72 -10.88 -2.42
CA PRO A 70 8.14 -11.78 -1.34
C PRO A 70 7.51 -11.41 -0.01
N ALA A 71 7.03 -12.40 0.74
CA ALA A 71 6.38 -12.18 2.03
C ALA A 71 7.32 -11.49 3.03
N GLY A 72 8.58 -11.92 3.10
CA GLY A 72 9.59 -11.30 3.96
C GLY A 72 9.86 -9.85 3.59
N TYR A 73 9.85 -9.51 2.28
CA TYR A 73 9.93 -8.11 1.86
C TYR A 73 8.74 -7.30 2.36
N LEU A 74 7.51 -7.79 2.14
CA LEU A 74 6.30 -7.09 2.57
C LEU A 74 6.31 -6.88 4.08
N TYR A 75 6.61 -7.92 4.85
CA TYR A 75 6.73 -7.83 6.30
C TYR A 75 7.78 -6.79 6.74
N ASN A 76 8.96 -6.79 6.11
CA ASN A 76 10.00 -5.79 6.37
C ASN A 76 9.53 -4.36 6.08
N GLN A 77 8.69 -4.16 5.05
CA GLN A 77 8.13 -2.85 4.75
C GLN A 77 7.08 -2.41 5.77
N LEU A 78 6.18 -3.31 6.19
CA LEU A 78 5.18 -3.03 7.23
C LEU A 78 5.87 -2.65 8.55
N LEU A 79 6.88 -3.41 8.97
CA LEU A 79 7.72 -3.07 10.13
C LEU A 79 8.48 -1.75 9.95
N ALA A 80 8.96 -1.45 8.75
CA ALA A 80 9.68 -0.20 8.50
C ALA A 80 8.76 1.02 8.63
N PHE A 81 7.51 0.91 8.21
CA PHE A 81 6.50 1.96 8.47
C PHE A 81 6.15 2.05 9.95
N LYS A 82 5.84 0.93 10.60
CA LYS A 82 5.51 0.87 12.03
C LYS A 82 6.60 1.53 12.89
N ASN A 83 7.86 1.27 12.58
CA ASN A 83 9.03 1.75 13.33
C ASN A 83 9.60 3.07 12.81
N GLY A 84 8.93 3.76 11.90
CA GLY A 84 9.35 5.07 11.37
C GLY A 84 10.60 5.06 10.48
N ARG A 85 11.15 3.88 10.12
CA ARG A 85 12.26 3.74 9.16
C ARG A 85 11.84 4.05 7.73
N ARG A 86 10.57 3.92 7.42
CA ARG A 86 9.93 4.35 6.18
C ARG A 86 8.83 5.33 6.52
N LYS A 87 8.84 6.50 5.88
CA LYS A 87 7.94 7.60 6.25
C LYS A 87 6.88 7.81 5.17
N TYR A 88 5.65 7.54 5.53
CA TYR A 88 4.44 7.94 4.83
C TYR A 88 3.31 7.97 5.87
N PRO A 89 2.89 9.15 6.34
CA PRO A 89 2.03 9.29 7.52
C PRO A 89 0.80 8.37 7.54
N PRO A 90 0.03 8.19 6.44
CA PRO A 90 -1.10 7.27 6.47
C PRO A 90 -0.70 5.83 6.82
N MET A 91 0.40 5.32 6.23
CA MET A 91 0.86 3.96 6.54
C MET A 91 1.45 3.84 7.95
N ASN A 92 2.19 4.86 8.41
CA ASN A 92 2.72 4.87 9.77
C ASN A 92 1.57 4.78 10.79
N TYR A 93 0.51 5.58 10.60
CA TYR A 93 -0.66 5.59 11.47
C TYR A 93 -1.43 4.27 11.46
N LEU A 94 -1.71 3.71 10.27
CA LEU A 94 -2.46 2.46 10.13
C LEU A 94 -1.79 1.25 10.81
N LEU A 95 -0.45 1.25 10.88
CA LEU A 95 0.31 0.10 11.35
C LEU A 95 0.80 0.23 12.79
N GLU A 96 0.66 1.41 13.41
CA GLU A 96 1.25 1.74 14.71
C GLU A 96 0.93 0.72 15.81
N TYR A 97 -0.31 0.27 15.88
CA TYR A 97 -0.80 -0.59 16.95
C TYR A 97 -0.96 -2.06 16.55
N LEU A 98 -0.65 -2.43 15.30
CA LEU A 98 -0.78 -3.81 14.85
C LEU A 98 0.37 -4.67 15.39
N SER A 99 0.07 -5.91 15.78
CA SER A 99 1.10 -6.85 16.24
C SER A 99 2.00 -7.29 15.08
N ASP A 100 3.23 -7.66 15.39
CA ASP A 100 4.19 -8.14 14.39
C ASP A 100 3.72 -9.45 13.73
N GLU A 101 2.98 -10.27 14.46
CA GLU A 101 2.35 -11.49 13.94
C GLU A 101 1.29 -11.14 12.88
N TYR A 102 0.40 -10.19 13.19
CA TYR A 102 -0.61 -9.75 12.23
C TYR A 102 0.00 -9.10 10.99
N LEU A 103 1.10 -8.33 11.14
CA LEU A 103 1.85 -7.80 10.01
C LEU A 103 2.42 -8.92 9.11
N ARG A 104 2.83 -10.05 9.72
CA ARG A 104 3.31 -11.22 8.97
C ARG A 104 2.18 -11.89 8.20
N GLU A 105 1.03 -12.14 8.84
CA GLU A 105 -0.14 -12.71 8.16
C GLU A 105 -0.61 -11.86 6.97
N MET A 106 -0.62 -10.52 7.11
CA MET A 106 -0.92 -9.62 5.99
C MET A 106 0.11 -9.71 4.87
N ALA A 107 1.39 -9.81 5.21
CA ALA A 107 2.46 -9.96 4.23
C ALA A 107 2.31 -11.26 3.44
N ASP A 108 2.04 -12.37 4.12
CA ASP A 108 1.81 -13.69 3.51
C ASP A 108 0.59 -13.64 2.58
N TYR A 109 -0.51 -13.06 3.03
CA TYR A 109 -1.72 -12.90 2.21
C TYR A 109 -1.46 -12.17 0.89
N PHE A 110 -0.79 -11.00 0.92
CA PHE A 110 -0.51 -10.26 -0.30
C PHE A 110 0.58 -10.91 -1.17
N ALA A 111 1.50 -11.65 -0.56
CA ALA A 111 2.51 -12.41 -1.30
C ALA A 111 1.90 -13.53 -2.17
N GLU A 112 0.75 -14.06 -1.78
CA GLU A 112 0.03 -15.10 -2.52
C GLU A 112 -0.86 -14.56 -3.64
N GLN A 113 -1.19 -13.27 -3.65
CA GLN A 113 -2.05 -12.69 -4.67
C GLN A 113 -1.36 -12.64 -6.03
N ARG A 114 -2.12 -12.91 -7.11
CA ARG A 114 -1.57 -13.02 -8.50
C ARG A 114 -2.38 -12.20 -9.53
N PRO A 115 -2.82 -10.96 -9.23
CA PRO A 115 -3.43 -10.15 -10.27
C PRO A 115 -2.40 -9.84 -11.38
N PRO A 116 -2.84 -9.61 -12.62
CA PRO A 116 -1.96 -9.24 -13.72
C PRO A 116 -1.06 -8.04 -13.36
N LEU A 117 0.14 -8.01 -13.92
CA LEU A 117 0.99 -6.82 -13.82
C LEU A 117 0.35 -5.69 -14.65
N PRO A 118 0.25 -4.47 -14.12
CA PRO A 118 -0.28 -3.35 -14.87
C PRO A 118 0.66 -2.99 -16.03
N VAL A 119 0.09 -2.64 -17.16
CA VAL A 119 0.83 -1.98 -18.23
C VAL A 119 0.99 -0.52 -17.86
N SER A 120 2.22 -0.07 -17.66
CA SER A 120 2.48 1.35 -17.39
C SER A 120 2.55 2.10 -18.71
N ALA A 121 1.72 3.15 -18.84
CA ALA A 121 1.94 4.11 -19.90
C ALA A 121 3.22 4.90 -19.59
N VAL A 122 4.21 4.77 -20.45
CA VAL A 122 5.40 5.62 -20.43
C VAL A 122 5.13 6.72 -21.46
N GLY A 123 5.18 7.98 -21.02
CA GLY A 123 5.13 9.13 -21.94
C GLY A 123 6.32 9.12 -22.92
N ASP A 124 6.43 10.15 -23.73
CA ASP A 124 7.56 10.30 -24.68
C ASP A 124 8.87 10.42 -23.90
N VAL A 125 9.61 9.31 -23.86
CA VAL A 125 10.94 9.23 -23.26
C VAL A 125 11.97 9.04 -24.36
N SER A 126 13.03 9.84 -24.35
CA SER A 126 14.05 9.76 -25.39
C SER A 126 14.76 8.41 -25.36
N PRO A 127 15.19 7.90 -26.54
CA PRO A 127 15.95 6.64 -26.63
C PRO A 127 17.21 6.62 -25.74
N GLN A 128 17.86 7.77 -25.59
CA GLN A 128 19.06 7.92 -24.77
C GLN A 128 18.77 7.68 -23.28
N VAL A 129 17.66 8.19 -22.77
CA VAL A 129 17.22 7.96 -21.39
C VAL A 129 16.90 6.49 -21.17
N LEU A 130 16.19 5.86 -22.10
CA LEU A 130 15.89 4.42 -22.01
C LEU A 130 17.15 3.57 -22.07
N GLN A 131 18.13 3.92 -22.90
CA GLN A 131 19.41 3.23 -23.01
C GLN A 131 20.22 3.34 -21.72
N LEU A 132 20.26 4.50 -21.08
CA LEU A 132 20.89 4.69 -19.77
C LEU A 132 20.22 3.82 -18.70
N GLY A 133 18.89 3.85 -18.62
CA GLY A 133 18.13 3.02 -17.68
C GLY A 133 18.37 1.52 -17.91
N GLN A 134 18.39 1.07 -19.15
CA GLN A 134 18.73 -0.31 -19.51
C GLN A 134 20.14 -0.67 -19.07
N SER A 135 21.12 0.18 -19.35
CA SER A 135 22.50 -0.05 -18.96
C SER A 135 22.65 -0.24 -17.46
N LEU A 136 22.09 0.66 -16.67
CA LEU A 136 22.12 0.58 -15.21
C LEU A 136 21.40 -0.65 -14.68
N ALA A 137 20.25 -0.98 -15.25
CA ALA A 137 19.47 -2.12 -14.80
C ALA A 137 20.11 -3.48 -15.11
N THR A 138 20.83 -3.59 -16.25
CA THR A 138 21.36 -4.88 -16.73
C THR A 138 22.87 -5.04 -16.55
N ARG A 139 23.63 -3.95 -16.48
CA ARG A 139 25.11 -3.97 -16.37
C ARG A 139 25.62 -3.21 -15.15
N GLY A 140 24.84 -2.25 -14.63
CA GLY A 140 25.30 -1.32 -13.60
C GLY A 140 26.34 -0.32 -14.11
N ASP A 141 27.08 0.25 -13.17
CA ASP A 141 28.23 1.12 -13.43
C ASP A 141 29.37 0.79 -12.45
N PRO A 142 30.30 -0.08 -12.82
CA PRO A 142 31.39 -0.50 -11.93
C PRO A 142 32.29 0.66 -11.48
N GLN A 143 32.47 1.70 -12.30
CA GLN A 143 33.32 2.85 -11.96
C GLN A 143 32.73 3.64 -10.79
N ARG A 144 31.40 3.72 -10.72
CA ARG A 144 30.65 4.33 -9.62
C ARG A 144 30.21 3.33 -8.54
N GLN A 145 30.67 2.06 -8.65
CA GLN A 145 30.28 0.98 -7.73
C GLN A 145 28.75 0.80 -7.65
N ILE A 146 28.08 0.94 -8.79
CA ILE A 146 26.64 0.68 -8.91
C ILE A 146 26.45 -0.70 -9.53
N PRO A 147 25.98 -1.71 -8.76
CA PRO A 147 25.67 -3.01 -9.33
C PRO A 147 24.48 -2.93 -10.28
N ALA A 148 24.38 -3.86 -11.21
CA ALA A 148 23.16 -3.99 -12.00
C ALA A 148 21.97 -4.26 -11.10
N CYS A 149 20.80 -3.65 -11.36
CA CYS A 149 19.57 -3.95 -10.60
C CYS A 149 19.25 -5.45 -10.64
N GLY A 150 19.46 -6.07 -11.83
CA GLY A 150 19.26 -7.49 -12.03
C GLY A 150 20.17 -8.40 -11.19
N SER A 151 21.31 -7.92 -10.69
CA SER A 151 22.20 -8.71 -9.83
C SER A 151 21.57 -9.10 -8.50
N CYS A 152 20.63 -8.29 -7.98
CA CYS A 152 19.90 -8.58 -6.75
C CYS A 152 18.45 -8.93 -7.05
N HIS A 153 17.77 -8.13 -7.89
CA HIS A 153 16.35 -8.30 -8.19
C HIS A 153 16.07 -9.38 -9.25
N GLY A 154 17.10 -10.15 -9.63
CA GLY A 154 17.05 -11.19 -10.66
C GLY A 154 17.12 -10.64 -12.08
N PRO A 155 17.58 -11.43 -13.07
CA PRO A 155 17.68 -11.02 -14.47
C PRO A 155 16.32 -10.70 -15.08
N GLY A 156 15.25 -11.33 -14.59
CA GLY A 156 13.86 -11.03 -14.93
C GLY A 156 13.24 -9.89 -14.11
N LEU A 157 13.96 -9.32 -13.16
CA LEU A 157 13.50 -8.25 -12.26
C LEU A 157 12.22 -8.63 -11.47
N THR A 158 12.02 -9.92 -11.22
CA THR A 158 10.89 -10.47 -10.48
C THR A 158 11.14 -10.57 -8.98
N GLY A 159 12.39 -10.39 -8.54
CA GLY A 159 12.81 -10.49 -7.14
C GLY A 159 13.32 -11.87 -6.76
N MET A 160 13.63 -12.04 -5.47
CA MET A 160 14.10 -13.29 -4.86
C MET A 160 13.55 -13.38 -3.43
N GLU A 161 13.10 -14.58 -3.06
CA GLU A 161 12.70 -14.86 -1.66
C GLU A 161 13.92 -14.83 -0.72
N PRO A 162 13.73 -14.44 0.55
CA PRO A 162 12.48 -13.96 1.12
C PRO A 162 12.32 -12.42 1.07
N GLY A 163 13.36 -11.64 0.73
CA GLY A 163 13.38 -10.19 1.02
C GLY A 163 13.62 -9.27 -0.17
N ILE A 164 13.94 -9.78 -1.35
CA ILE A 164 14.24 -8.95 -2.53
C ILE A 164 13.02 -8.82 -3.44
N PRO A 165 12.41 -7.61 -3.57
CA PRO A 165 11.17 -7.45 -4.31
C PRO A 165 11.38 -7.43 -5.83
N GLY A 166 10.36 -7.85 -6.58
CA GLY A 166 10.27 -7.55 -8.00
C GLY A 166 10.08 -6.05 -8.27
N LEU A 167 10.65 -5.59 -9.39
CA LEU A 167 10.63 -4.18 -9.81
C LEU A 167 9.61 -3.88 -10.91
N LEU A 168 9.03 -4.92 -11.52
CA LEU A 168 8.07 -4.77 -12.62
C LEU A 168 6.68 -4.38 -12.13
N GLY A 169 5.92 -3.70 -13.00
CA GLY A 169 4.58 -3.24 -12.69
C GLY A 169 4.52 -2.08 -11.69
N LEU A 170 5.66 -1.45 -11.40
CA LEU A 170 5.72 -0.24 -10.57
C LEU A 170 5.66 1.00 -11.47
N ARG A 171 4.99 2.04 -10.99
CA ARG A 171 4.94 3.32 -11.70
C ARG A 171 6.27 4.05 -11.64
N PRO A 172 6.70 4.75 -12.71
CA PRO A 172 7.97 5.48 -12.73
C PRO A 172 8.12 6.45 -11.55
N ASN A 173 7.09 7.23 -11.28
CA ASN A 173 7.11 8.20 -10.17
C ASN A 173 7.27 7.53 -8.81
N TYR A 174 6.67 6.35 -8.62
CA TYR A 174 6.85 5.58 -7.38
C TYR A 174 8.31 5.10 -7.26
N VAL A 175 8.89 4.54 -8.33
CA VAL A 175 10.28 4.10 -8.33
C VAL A 175 11.22 5.26 -8.00
N SER A 176 11.03 6.41 -8.66
CA SER A 176 11.82 7.62 -8.42
C SER A 176 11.68 8.12 -6.98
N ALA A 177 10.47 8.16 -6.45
CA ALA A 177 10.21 8.56 -5.07
C ALA A 177 10.88 7.63 -4.06
N GLN A 178 10.90 6.30 -4.31
CA GLN A 178 11.54 5.36 -3.41
C GLN A 178 13.06 5.46 -3.43
N LEU A 179 13.68 5.58 -4.61
CA LEU A 179 15.12 5.79 -4.74
C LEU A 179 15.54 7.12 -4.11
N GLY A 180 14.78 8.20 -4.33
CA GLY A 180 14.96 9.47 -3.66
C GLY A 180 14.85 9.38 -2.14
N ALA A 181 13.86 8.65 -1.63
CA ALA A 181 13.67 8.46 -0.20
C ALA A 181 14.86 7.76 0.48
N TRP A 182 15.49 6.79 -0.18
CA TRP A 182 16.74 6.18 0.30
C TRP A 182 17.90 7.17 0.25
N ARG A 183 18.06 7.92 -0.85
CA ARG A 183 19.14 8.94 -0.97
C ARG A 183 19.09 9.98 0.14
N TYR A 184 17.90 10.44 0.51
CA TYR A 184 17.69 11.48 1.53
C TYR A 184 17.45 10.91 2.93
N GLY A 185 17.55 9.59 3.13
CA GLY A 185 17.41 8.95 4.44
C GLY A 185 16.00 8.98 5.04
N THR A 186 14.96 9.31 4.25
CA THR A 186 13.56 9.25 4.68
C THR A 186 13.00 7.84 4.61
N ARG A 187 13.69 6.94 3.93
CA ARG A 187 13.48 5.50 3.91
C ARG A 187 14.79 4.80 4.22
N THR A 188 14.78 3.92 5.22
CA THR A 188 15.89 3.06 5.56
C THR A 188 15.43 1.62 5.74
N ALA A 189 16.35 0.66 5.58
CA ALA A 189 16.10 -0.76 5.82
C ALA A 189 16.91 -1.27 7.02
N LYS A 190 16.85 -2.57 7.28
CA LYS A 190 17.70 -3.24 8.26
C LYS A 190 19.16 -3.19 7.78
N ALA A 191 20.06 -2.85 8.68
CA ALA A 191 21.49 -2.74 8.35
C ALA A 191 22.14 -4.12 8.08
N PRO A 192 23.06 -4.20 7.12
CA PRO A 192 23.48 -3.16 6.19
C PRO A 192 22.39 -2.86 5.16
N ASP A 193 22.05 -1.57 4.96
CA ASP A 193 21.02 -1.15 4.01
C ASP A 193 21.59 -1.13 2.59
N CYS A 194 21.38 -2.22 1.88
CA CYS A 194 21.89 -2.41 0.52
C CYS A 194 21.31 -1.41 -0.47
N MET A 195 20.02 -1.08 -0.36
CA MET A 195 19.39 -0.12 -1.28
C MET A 195 19.79 1.32 -1.03
N GLN A 196 20.09 1.70 0.21
CA GLN A 196 20.66 3.01 0.51
C GLN A 196 22.04 3.16 -0.14
N GLN A 197 22.88 2.12 -0.07
CA GLN A 197 24.20 2.11 -0.71
C GLN A 197 24.11 2.29 -2.22
N VAL A 198 23.13 1.65 -2.87
CA VAL A 198 22.89 1.81 -4.31
C VAL A 198 22.36 3.21 -4.61
N ALA A 199 21.30 3.61 -3.93
CA ALA A 199 20.58 4.87 -4.20
C ALA A 199 21.47 6.10 -3.98
N ALA A 200 22.38 6.06 -2.99
CA ALA A 200 23.33 7.15 -2.72
C ALA A 200 24.31 7.42 -3.88
N ARG A 201 24.54 6.45 -4.74
CA ARG A 201 25.44 6.57 -5.90
C ARG A 201 24.72 6.97 -7.20
N LEU A 202 23.40 6.89 -7.24
CA LEU A 202 22.61 7.27 -8.41
C LEU A 202 22.45 8.80 -8.48
N THR A 203 22.61 9.36 -9.67
CA THR A 203 22.21 10.74 -9.97
C THR A 203 20.71 10.82 -10.19
N GLU A 204 20.14 12.03 -10.25
CA GLU A 204 18.73 12.21 -10.61
C GLU A 204 18.40 11.74 -12.03
N ALA A 205 19.36 11.94 -12.95
CA ALA A 205 19.23 11.42 -14.32
C ALA A 205 19.20 9.88 -14.34
N ASP A 206 20.03 9.22 -13.54
CA ASP A 206 20.03 7.75 -13.40
C ASP A 206 18.67 7.25 -12.85
N VAL A 207 18.18 7.90 -11.78
CA VAL A 207 16.88 7.54 -11.18
C VAL A 207 15.74 7.67 -12.19
N THR A 208 15.71 8.79 -12.94
CA THR A 208 14.72 9.02 -13.99
C THR A 208 14.82 7.95 -15.09
N ALA A 209 16.03 7.65 -15.54
CA ALA A 209 16.28 6.69 -16.60
C ALA A 209 15.88 5.26 -16.20
N VAL A 210 16.27 4.82 -15.01
CA VAL A 210 15.91 3.49 -14.48
C VAL A 210 14.40 3.37 -14.30
N ALA A 211 13.75 4.37 -13.73
CA ALA A 211 12.30 4.37 -13.52
C ALA A 211 11.53 4.29 -14.85
N ALA A 212 11.95 5.09 -15.84
CA ALA A 212 11.35 5.08 -17.18
C ALA A 212 11.56 3.74 -17.87
N TRP A 213 12.79 3.19 -17.85
CA TRP A 213 13.08 1.91 -18.49
C TRP A 213 12.31 0.75 -17.86
N LEU A 214 12.23 0.68 -16.51
CA LEU A 214 11.46 -0.35 -15.81
C LEU A 214 9.99 -0.36 -16.23
N ALA A 215 9.41 0.81 -16.43
CA ALA A 215 8.01 0.95 -16.83
C ALA A 215 7.74 0.47 -18.26
N THR A 216 8.76 0.41 -19.14
CA THR A 216 8.63 -0.15 -20.50
C THR A 216 8.71 -1.67 -20.52
N ARG A 217 9.01 -2.34 -19.41
CA ARG A 217 9.20 -3.79 -19.41
C ARG A 217 7.87 -4.52 -19.50
N PRO A 218 7.75 -5.48 -20.42
CA PRO A 218 6.57 -6.33 -20.48
C PRO A 218 6.46 -7.20 -19.22
N ALA A 219 5.24 -7.60 -18.90
CA ALA A 219 5.03 -8.62 -17.89
C ALA A 219 5.71 -9.94 -18.32
N PRO A 220 6.53 -10.57 -17.46
CA PRO A 220 7.10 -11.86 -17.78
C PRO A 220 6.03 -12.95 -17.71
N VAL A 221 6.27 -14.07 -18.39
CA VAL A 221 5.39 -15.25 -18.32
C VAL A 221 5.26 -15.75 -16.88
N ASN A 222 6.37 -15.75 -16.14
CA ASN A 222 6.38 -16.04 -14.72
C ASN A 222 6.89 -14.81 -13.96
N ALA A 223 6.01 -14.18 -13.19
CA ALA A 223 6.31 -13.02 -12.36
C ALA A 223 6.66 -13.38 -10.91
N ALA A 224 6.69 -14.68 -10.55
CA ALA A 224 7.06 -15.12 -9.21
C ALA A 224 8.51 -14.78 -8.89
N PRO A 225 8.81 -14.41 -7.62
CA PRO A 225 10.18 -14.26 -7.16
C PRO A 225 10.96 -15.57 -7.32
N ALA A 226 12.26 -15.45 -7.57
CA ALA A 226 13.15 -16.62 -7.55
C ALA A 226 13.25 -17.20 -6.13
N PRO A 227 13.56 -18.50 -5.98
CA PRO A 227 13.83 -19.08 -4.67
C PRO A 227 14.99 -18.39 -3.94
N LYS A 228 15.01 -18.49 -2.61
CA LYS A 228 16.15 -18.03 -1.78
C LYS A 228 17.45 -18.62 -2.30
N GLY A 229 18.47 -17.77 -2.42
CA GLY A 229 19.81 -18.19 -2.85
C GLY A 229 19.97 -18.44 -4.34
N ALA A 230 18.95 -18.16 -5.15
CA ALA A 230 19.05 -18.29 -6.63
C ALA A 230 20.11 -17.34 -7.23
N TYR A 231 20.42 -16.24 -6.56
CA TYR A 231 21.41 -15.26 -6.98
C TYR A 231 22.33 -14.91 -5.80
N VAL A 232 23.63 -14.77 -6.12
CA VAL A 232 24.61 -14.26 -5.14
C VAL A 232 24.55 -12.75 -5.14
N LEU A 233 24.29 -12.16 -3.98
CA LEU A 233 24.25 -10.70 -3.84
C LEU A 233 25.67 -10.12 -3.94
N PRO A 234 25.86 -8.96 -4.62
CA PRO A 234 27.18 -8.35 -4.78
C PRO A 234 27.75 -7.80 -3.46
N PHE A 235 26.93 -7.62 -2.44
CA PHE A 235 27.31 -7.22 -1.09
C PHE A 235 26.21 -7.60 -0.08
N ALA A 236 26.54 -7.57 1.22
CA ALA A 236 25.61 -7.94 2.27
C ALA A 236 24.37 -7.01 2.31
N CYS A 237 23.22 -7.59 2.56
CA CYS A 237 21.94 -6.91 2.62
C CYS A 237 21.16 -7.38 3.88
N GLY A 238 21.00 -6.51 4.87
CA GLY A 238 20.35 -6.86 6.13
C GLY A 238 18.86 -7.20 6.01
N SER A 239 18.23 -6.88 4.88
CA SER A 239 16.85 -7.28 4.56
C SER A 239 16.76 -8.68 3.95
N GLU A 240 17.91 -9.28 3.62
CA GLU A 240 18.04 -10.62 3.06
C GLU A 240 19.00 -11.39 3.96
N PRO A 241 18.50 -12.02 5.04
CA PRO A 241 19.35 -12.79 5.94
C PRO A 241 19.88 -14.06 5.27
N ASP A 242 21.11 -14.39 5.55
CA ASP A 242 21.82 -15.59 5.10
C ASP A 242 21.06 -16.89 5.42
#